data_10b9d73073895aab2d9f8553f8ea85e2
#
_entry.id   10b9d73073895aab2d9f8553f8ea85e2
#
_cell.length_a   1.000
_cell.length_b   1.000
_cell.length_c   1.000
_cell.angle_alpha   90.00
_cell.angle_beta   90.00
_cell.angle_gamma   90.00
#
_symmetry.space_group_name_H-M   'P 1'
#
loop_
_entity.id
_entity.type
_entity.pdbx_description
1 polymer ?
#
loop_
_entity_poly.entity_id
_entity_poly.type
_entity_poly.pdbx_seq_one_letter_code
_entity_poly.pdbx_strand_id
1 'polypeptide(L)'
;MKAFVFPGQGAQFVGMGKDLYDNNEVAKEMFEKANEILGFRITDIMFEGTDEDLRQTKVTQPAIFLHSVILAKTMGDEFDPAMVAGHSLGEFSALVAAGALSFEDGLRLVSARAQAMQKACELKPSTMAAVIALPDEKVEEICASIPGVVVCANYNCPGQLVISGEEEAIDAACVKLKEAGAKRAMRLKVGGAFHSPCMEPARAELAEAIEKTEVHTPVVPVYQNVDAKPHTDPAEIKANLVAQLTAPVRWTQSVQNMIADGADEFIELGPGKVLQGLVNKINREVATSGRQ
;
A
#
# COMPACT_ATOMS: atom_id res chain seq x y z
N MET A 1 1.27 -13.97 18.74
CA MET A 1 2.15 -12.83 18.38
C MET A 1 1.36 -11.80 17.59
N LYS A 2 1.58 -10.52 17.88
CA LYS A 2 0.87 -9.42 17.23
C LYS A 2 1.58 -8.96 15.96
N ALA A 3 0.84 -8.88 14.87
CA ALA A 3 1.26 -8.27 13.62
C ALA A 3 0.52 -6.95 13.44
N PHE A 4 1.25 -5.86 13.27
CA PHE A 4 0.65 -4.57 12.93
C PHE A 4 0.74 -4.35 11.43
N VAL A 5 -0.40 -4.01 10.83
CA VAL A 5 -0.50 -3.87 9.38
C VAL A 5 -1.03 -2.49 8.98
N PHE A 6 -0.56 -1.99 7.86
CA PHE A 6 -0.76 -0.61 7.43
C PHE A 6 -1.42 -0.55 6.05
N PRO A 7 -2.54 0.17 5.90
CA PRO A 7 -3.28 0.23 4.65
C PRO A 7 -2.60 1.08 3.59
N GLY A 8 -2.99 0.85 2.35
CA GLY A 8 -2.59 1.63 1.19
C GLY A 8 -3.74 2.41 0.58
N GLN A 9 -3.52 2.84 -0.66
CA GLN A 9 -4.46 3.65 -1.43
C GLN A 9 -5.84 2.99 -1.52
N GLY A 10 -6.89 3.80 -1.35
CA GLY A 10 -8.29 3.34 -1.28
C GLY A 10 -8.88 3.40 0.13
N ALA A 11 -8.04 3.53 1.15
CA ALA A 11 -8.49 3.59 2.56
C ALA A 11 -8.84 5.02 3.02
N GLN A 12 -8.44 6.06 2.28
CA GLN A 12 -8.64 7.45 2.64
C GLN A 12 -10.12 7.87 2.72
N PHE A 13 -10.42 8.79 3.63
CA PHE A 13 -11.73 9.41 3.75
C PHE A 13 -11.62 10.84 4.31
N VAL A 14 -12.56 11.71 3.96
CA VAL A 14 -12.60 13.10 4.47
C VAL A 14 -12.81 13.10 5.98
N GLY A 15 -11.99 13.85 6.71
CA GLY A 15 -11.97 13.89 8.17
C GLY A 15 -10.90 12.99 8.79
N MET A 16 -10.22 12.17 7.98
CA MET A 16 -9.17 11.27 8.48
C MET A 16 -8.07 12.02 9.22
N GLY A 17 -7.73 11.53 10.41
CA GLY A 17 -6.66 12.10 11.23
C GLY A 17 -7.03 13.33 12.05
N LYS A 18 -8.23 13.91 11.85
CA LYS A 18 -8.66 15.13 12.57
C LYS A 18 -8.72 14.92 14.09
N ASP A 19 -9.25 13.78 14.53
CA ASP A 19 -9.33 13.48 15.96
C ASP A 19 -7.94 13.38 16.62
N LEU A 20 -6.97 12.79 15.90
CA LEU A 20 -5.59 12.75 16.36
C LEU A 20 -5.00 14.15 16.50
N TYR A 21 -5.20 14.99 15.51
CA TYR A 21 -4.71 16.36 15.50
C TYR A 21 -5.31 17.19 16.65
N ASP A 22 -6.61 17.10 16.86
CA ASP A 22 -7.33 17.91 17.86
C ASP A 22 -7.04 17.45 19.30
N ASN A 23 -6.77 16.18 19.53
CA ASN A 23 -6.72 15.57 20.86
C ASN A 23 -5.33 15.12 21.33
N ASN A 24 -4.32 15.22 20.49
CA ASN A 24 -2.96 14.78 20.83
C ASN A 24 -1.93 15.80 20.35
N GLU A 25 -1.17 16.36 21.26
CA GLU A 25 -0.19 17.43 20.95
C GLU A 25 0.96 16.90 20.09
N VAL A 26 1.45 15.68 20.33
CA VAL A 26 2.50 15.06 19.51
C VAL A 26 2.00 14.83 18.09
N ALA A 27 0.76 14.37 17.94
CA ALA A 27 0.14 14.20 16.62
C ALA A 27 0.04 15.54 15.88
N LYS A 28 -0.42 16.58 16.56
CA LYS A 28 -0.53 17.93 15.99
C LYS A 28 0.82 18.45 15.49
N GLU A 29 1.87 18.32 16.28
CA GLU A 29 3.22 18.71 15.90
C GLU A 29 3.70 17.94 14.67
N MET A 30 3.45 16.64 14.61
CA MET A 30 3.82 15.81 13.45
C MET A 30 3.06 16.20 12.19
N PHE A 31 1.76 16.47 12.29
CA PHE A 31 0.96 16.95 11.14
C PHE A 31 1.45 18.31 10.64
N GLU A 32 1.76 19.24 11.56
CA GLU A 32 2.29 20.56 11.17
C GLU A 32 3.67 20.43 10.52
N LYS A 33 4.53 19.54 11.04
CA LYS A 33 5.81 19.23 10.42
C LYS A 33 5.64 18.67 9.01
N ALA A 34 4.64 17.83 8.82
CA ALA A 34 4.32 17.29 7.49
C ALA A 34 3.90 18.39 6.51
N ASN A 35 3.09 19.34 6.94
CA ASN A 35 2.73 20.51 6.12
C ASN A 35 3.97 21.30 5.67
N GLU A 36 4.93 21.50 6.57
CA GLU A 36 6.20 22.16 6.23
C GLU A 36 7.01 21.37 5.19
N ILE A 37 7.18 20.07 5.41
CA ILE A 37 7.95 19.19 4.52
C ILE A 37 7.34 19.12 3.12
N LEU A 38 6.03 19.00 3.04
CA LEU A 38 5.31 18.90 1.77
C LEU A 38 5.17 20.24 1.03
N GLY A 39 5.29 21.36 1.75
CA GLY A 39 5.13 22.70 1.18
C GLY A 39 3.70 23.10 0.90
N PHE A 40 2.72 22.36 1.40
CA PHE A 40 1.30 22.69 1.37
C PHE A 40 0.59 22.09 2.59
N ARG A 41 -0.59 22.64 2.91
CA ARG A 41 -1.36 22.18 4.06
C ARG A 41 -2.20 20.96 3.71
N ILE A 42 -1.57 19.79 3.73
CA ILE A 42 -2.27 18.52 3.49
C ILE A 42 -3.36 18.28 4.54
N THR A 43 -3.19 18.80 5.75
CA THR A 43 -4.18 18.67 6.83
C THR A 43 -5.51 19.33 6.45
N ASP A 44 -5.51 20.45 5.73
CA ASP A 44 -6.74 21.09 5.28
C ASP A 44 -7.53 20.17 4.34
N ILE A 45 -6.82 19.44 3.47
CA ILE A 45 -7.44 18.48 2.54
C ILE A 45 -7.92 17.23 3.30
N MET A 46 -7.11 16.71 4.21
CA MET A 46 -7.44 15.51 5.00
C MET A 46 -8.69 15.74 5.87
N PHE A 47 -8.78 16.89 6.51
CA PHE A 47 -9.80 17.16 7.52
C PHE A 47 -11.08 17.71 6.94
N GLU A 48 -11.00 18.61 5.95
CA GLU A 48 -12.13 19.39 5.44
C GLU A 48 -12.18 19.51 3.91
N GLY A 49 -11.31 18.76 3.20
CA GLY A 49 -11.31 18.73 1.74
C GLY A 49 -12.47 17.94 1.15
N THR A 50 -12.37 17.62 -0.12
CA THR A 50 -13.33 16.78 -0.83
C THR A 50 -12.78 15.40 -1.11
N ASP A 51 -13.64 14.43 -1.38
CA ASP A 51 -13.24 13.09 -1.82
C ASP A 51 -12.40 13.15 -3.10
N GLU A 52 -12.69 14.10 -3.99
CA GLU A 52 -11.94 14.31 -5.23
C GLU A 52 -10.51 14.77 -4.95
N ASP A 53 -10.34 15.73 -4.04
CA ASP A 53 -9.02 16.21 -3.63
C ASP A 53 -8.17 15.07 -3.02
N LEU A 54 -8.78 14.25 -2.17
CA LEU A 54 -8.13 13.11 -1.55
C LEU A 54 -7.78 11.98 -2.53
N ARG A 55 -8.47 11.86 -3.66
CA ARG A 55 -8.18 10.84 -4.68
C ARG A 55 -6.95 11.14 -5.53
N GLN A 56 -6.48 12.38 -5.54
CA GLN A 56 -5.27 12.73 -6.27
C GLN A 56 -4.08 11.97 -5.66
N THR A 57 -3.39 11.15 -6.46
CA THR A 57 -2.30 10.27 -5.98
C THR A 57 -1.28 11.02 -5.14
N LYS A 58 -0.91 12.24 -5.54
CA LYS A 58 0.03 13.10 -4.80
C LYS A 58 -0.45 13.48 -3.40
N VAL A 59 -1.76 13.42 -3.14
CA VAL A 59 -2.38 13.72 -1.84
C VAL A 59 -2.69 12.43 -1.09
N THR A 60 -3.27 11.43 -1.77
CA THR A 60 -3.74 10.19 -1.16
C THR A 60 -2.64 9.46 -0.42
N GLN A 61 -1.48 9.26 -1.04
CA GLN A 61 -0.39 8.51 -0.45
C GLN A 61 0.16 9.18 0.80
N PRO A 62 0.56 10.47 0.77
CA PRO A 62 0.99 11.15 1.99
C PRO A 62 -0.09 11.18 3.08
N ALA A 63 -1.36 11.37 2.73
CA ALA A 63 -2.45 11.41 3.70
C ALA A 63 -2.58 10.09 4.47
N ILE A 64 -2.61 8.96 3.78
CA ILE A 64 -2.69 7.63 4.41
C ILE A 64 -1.45 7.35 5.24
N PHE A 65 -0.26 7.64 4.71
CA PHE A 65 1.00 7.50 5.42
C PHE A 65 0.98 8.29 6.74
N LEU A 66 0.61 9.57 6.69
CA LEU A 66 0.58 10.43 7.88
C LEU A 66 -0.39 9.90 8.94
N HIS A 67 -1.60 9.54 8.55
CA HIS A 67 -2.57 9.00 9.50
C HIS A 67 -2.03 7.74 10.17
N SER A 68 -1.53 6.79 9.41
CA SER A 68 -1.00 5.52 9.92
C SER A 68 0.21 5.70 10.85
N VAL A 69 1.20 6.47 10.42
CA VAL A 69 2.46 6.65 11.16
C VAL A 69 2.25 7.47 12.44
N ILE A 70 1.48 8.54 12.35
CA ILE A 70 1.18 9.38 13.51
C ILE A 70 0.36 8.60 14.54
N LEU A 71 -0.61 7.81 14.09
CA LEU A 71 -1.37 6.93 14.96
C LEU A 71 -0.46 5.95 15.69
N ALA A 72 0.42 5.23 14.98
CA ALA A 72 1.37 4.31 15.59
C ALA A 72 2.26 5.01 16.63
N LYS A 73 2.74 6.21 16.31
CA LYS A 73 3.59 7.01 17.20
C LYS A 73 2.89 7.43 18.50
N THR A 74 1.59 7.71 18.41
CA THR A 74 0.80 8.16 19.58
C THR A 74 0.30 7.03 20.47
N MET A 75 0.43 5.78 20.03
CA MET A 75 0.01 4.61 20.83
C MET A 75 0.93 4.30 22.00
N GLY A 76 2.18 4.78 21.97
CA GLY A 76 3.14 4.47 23.01
C GLY A 76 3.36 2.97 23.20
N ASP A 77 3.26 2.47 24.41
CA ASP A 77 3.49 1.05 24.75
C ASP A 77 2.42 0.10 24.17
N GLU A 78 1.30 0.61 23.67
CA GLU A 78 0.29 -0.22 23.00
C GLU A 78 0.73 -0.63 21.58
N PHE A 79 1.71 0.06 21.01
CA PHE A 79 2.36 -0.36 19.79
C PHE A 79 3.49 -1.33 20.11
N ASP A 80 3.15 -2.60 20.21
CA ASP A 80 4.04 -3.70 20.63
C ASP A 80 4.13 -4.82 19.56
N PRO A 81 4.55 -4.51 18.34
CA PRO A 81 4.58 -5.49 17.26
C PRO A 81 5.63 -6.58 17.48
N ALA A 82 5.30 -7.81 17.11
CA ALA A 82 6.27 -8.86 16.85
C ALA A 82 6.75 -8.81 15.40
N MET A 83 5.93 -8.28 14.51
CA MET A 83 6.21 -8.11 13.09
C MET A 83 5.28 -7.05 12.51
N VAL A 84 5.68 -6.48 11.37
CA VAL A 84 4.88 -5.47 10.66
C VAL A 84 4.83 -5.77 9.16
N ALA A 85 3.79 -5.29 8.51
CA ALA A 85 3.65 -5.29 7.06
C ALA A 85 2.74 -4.14 6.62
N GLY A 86 2.86 -3.74 5.36
CA GLY A 86 1.98 -2.72 4.79
C GLY A 86 1.65 -3.04 3.34
N HIS A 87 0.43 -2.74 2.93
CA HIS A 87 -0.04 -2.98 1.57
C HIS A 87 0.35 -1.81 0.67
N SER A 88 1.19 -2.05 -0.34
CA SER A 88 1.66 -1.04 -1.29
C SER A 88 2.29 0.17 -0.58
N LEU A 89 1.66 1.34 -0.61
CA LEU A 89 2.05 2.54 0.15
C LEU A 89 2.28 2.23 1.64
N GLY A 90 1.46 1.35 2.19
CA GLY A 90 1.53 0.97 3.61
C GLY A 90 2.86 0.33 4.02
N GLU A 91 3.64 -0.22 3.09
CA GLU A 91 4.99 -0.73 3.40
C GLU A 91 5.91 0.37 3.90
N PHE A 92 5.80 1.60 3.37
CA PHE A 92 6.53 2.77 3.87
C PHE A 92 6.10 3.13 5.29
N SER A 93 4.81 3.08 5.58
CA SER A 93 4.27 3.29 6.94
C SER A 93 4.82 2.25 7.91
N ALA A 94 4.85 0.98 7.51
CA ALA A 94 5.40 -0.11 8.31
C ALA A 94 6.90 0.09 8.60
N LEU A 95 7.67 0.53 7.60
CA LEU A 95 9.11 0.79 7.75
C LEU A 95 9.39 1.94 8.73
N VAL A 96 8.60 3.02 8.67
CA VAL A 96 8.72 4.11 9.64
C VAL A 96 8.33 3.64 11.05
N ALA A 97 7.22 2.92 11.18
CA ALA A 97 6.75 2.40 12.47
C ALA A 97 7.76 1.44 13.10
N ALA A 98 8.46 0.64 12.31
CA ALA A 98 9.51 -0.28 12.76
C ALA A 98 10.89 0.38 12.92
N GLY A 99 11.02 1.68 12.71
CA GLY A 99 12.28 2.42 12.89
C GLY A 99 13.30 2.27 11.75
N ALA A 100 12.94 1.65 10.63
CA ALA A 100 13.82 1.54 9.46
C ALA A 100 13.98 2.86 8.70
N LEU A 101 12.97 3.71 8.73
CA LEU A 101 12.97 5.05 8.15
C LEU A 101 12.60 6.08 9.21
N SER A 102 13.19 7.27 9.16
CA SER A 102 12.68 8.39 9.94
C SER A 102 11.32 8.85 9.39
N PHE A 103 10.54 9.51 10.22
CA PHE A 103 9.25 10.10 9.80
C PHE A 103 9.44 11.07 8.62
N GLU A 104 10.42 11.94 8.71
CA GLU A 104 10.72 12.95 7.70
C GLU A 104 11.15 12.30 6.38
N ASP A 105 12.08 11.36 6.42
CA ASP A 105 12.55 10.67 5.22
C ASP A 105 11.46 9.78 4.61
N GLY A 106 10.68 9.10 5.44
CA GLY A 106 9.53 8.33 5.01
C GLY A 106 8.50 9.19 4.25
N LEU A 107 8.18 10.36 4.79
CA LEU A 107 7.26 11.30 4.15
C LEU A 107 7.81 11.83 2.82
N ARG A 108 9.09 12.17 2.76
CA ARG A 108 9.74 12.62 1.52
C ARG A 108 9.72 11.54 0.45
N LEU A 109 10.00 10.28 0.82
CA LEU A 109 9.94 9.15 -0.10
C LEU A 109 8.51 8.89 -0.60
N VAL A 110 7.53 8.94 0.27
CA VAL A 110 6.12 8.77 -0.09
C VAL A 110 5.66 9.88 -1.04
N SER A 111 6.05 11.11 -0.78
CA SER A 111 5.76 12.24 -1.67
C SER A 111 6.43 12.06 -3.03
N ALA A 112 7.70 11.67 -3.07
CA ALA A 112 8.42 11.39 -4.31
C ALA A 112 7.79 10.26 -5.10
N ARG A 113 7.37 9.18 -4.41
CA ARG A 113 6.65 8.04 -5.01
C ARG A 113 5.34 8.48 -5.64
N ALA A 114 4.54 9.24 -4.92
CA ALA A 114 3.24 9.73 -5.41
C ALA A 114 3.40 10.59 -6.66
N GLN A 115 4.37 11.50 -6.68
CA GLN A 115 4.65 12.35 -7.83
C GLN A 115 5.18 11.56 -9.02
N ALA A 116 6.09 10.62 -8.80
CA ALA A 116 6.63 9.77 -9.86
C ALA A 116 5.54 8.87 -10.48
N MET A 117 4.68 8.30 -9.67
CA MET A 117 3.54 7.51 -10.13
C MET A 117 2.56 8.35 -10.94
N GLN A 118 2.26 9.57 -10.50
CA GLN A 118 1.39 10.48 -11.22
C GLN A 118 1.95 10.80 -12.62
N LYS A 119 3.23 11.12 -12.72
CA LYS A 119 3.90 11.35 -14.02
C LYS A 119 3.82 10.12 -14.93
N ALA A 120 4.06 8.92 -14.39
CA ALA A 120 3.99 7.69 -15.16
C ALA A 120 2.59 7.43 -15.71
N CYS A 121 1.54 7.76 -14.96
CA CYS A 121 0.15 7.67 -15.42
C CYS A 121 -0.14 8.57 -16.62
N GLU A 122 0.53 9.72 -16.72
CA GLU A 122 0.34 10.68 -17.82
C GLU A 122 1.04 10.26 -19.11
N LEU A 123 2.04 9.37 -19.04
CA LEU A 123 2.83 8.95 -20.20
C LEU A 123 2.09 7.95 -21.11
N LYS A 124 1.26 7.09 -20.54
CA LYS A 124 0.56 6.05 -21.29
C LYS A 124 -0.78 5.72 -20.63
N PRO A 125 -1.89 5.66 -21.44
CA PRO A 125 -3.18 5.23 -20.93
C PRO A 125 -3.10 3.82 -20.33
N SER A 126 -3.34 3.73 -19.03
CA SER A 126 -3.27 2.48 -18.28
C SER A 126 -4.23 2.51 -17.11
N THR A 127 -4.61 1.34 -16.61
CA THR A 127 -5.60 1.21 -15.55
C THR A 127 -5.45 -0.13 -14.82
N MET A 128 -6.34 -0.36 -13.89
CA MET A 128 -6.44 -1.60 -13.11
C MET A 128 -7.87 -2.13 -13.12
N ALA A 129 -8.03 -3.41 -12.84
CA ALA A 129 -9.34 -4.04 -12.70
C ALA A 129 -9.37 -5.04 -11.53
N ALA A 130 -10.48 -5.07 -10.82
CA ALA A 130 -10.72 -6.06 -9.78
C ALA A 130 -11.28 -7.35 -10.40
N VAL A 131 -10.74 -8.49 -9.98
CA VAL A 131 -11.16 -9.82 -10.42
C VAL A 131 -11.57 -10.64 -9.20
N ILE A 132 -12.81 -11.11 -9.20
CA ILE A 132 -13.39 -11.84 -8.06
C ILE A 132 -13.87 -13.22 -8.47
N ALA A 133 -13.56 -14.20 -7.62
CA ALA A 133 -14.03 -15.59 -7.69
C ALA A 133 -13.41 -16.42 -8.81
N LEU A 134 -12.13 -16.18 -9.13
CA LEU A 134 -11.31 -17.11 -9.91
C LEU A 134 -10.05 -17.50 -9.14
N PRO A 135 -9.51 -18.71 -9.35
CA PRO A 135 -8.20 -19.09 -8.83
C PRO A 135 -7.09 -18.20 -9.43
N ASP A 136 -6.05 -17.93 -8.65
CA ASP A 136 -4.92 -17.09 -9.06
C ASP A 136 -4.29 -17.57 -10.37
N GLU A 137 -4.05 -18.87 -10.49
CA GLU A 137 -3.43 -19.51 -11.67
C GLU A 137 -4.25 -19.27 -12.95
N LYS A 138 -5.58 -19.26 -12.83
CA LYS A 138 -6.47 -19.00 -13.96
C LYS A 138 -6.40 -17.54 -14.40
N VAL A 139 -6.32 -16.60 -13.45
CA VAL A 139 -6.16 -15.19 -13.77
C VAL A 139 -4.80 -14.94 -14.42
N GLU A 140 -3.73 -15.53 -13.89
CA GLU A 140 -2.38 -15.43 -14.46
C GLU A 140 -2.32 -15.96 -15.89
N GLU A 141 -2.91 -17.13 -16.14
CA GLU A 141 -3.00 -17.76 -17.47
C GLU A 141 -3.71 -16.84 -18.46
N ILE A 142 -4.85 -16.28 -18.08
CA ILE A 142 -5.63 -15.39 -18.95
C ILE A 142 -4.86 -14.11 -19.24
N CYS A 143 -4.25 -13.47 -18.24
CA CYS A 143 -3.42 -12.28 -18.42
C CYS A 143 -2.27 -12.56 -19.38
N ALA A 144 -1.58 -13.69 -19.26
CA ALA A 144 -0.49 -14.09 -20.13
C ALA A 144 -0.94 -14.31 -21.59
N SER A 145 -2.21 -14.62 -21.82
CA SER A 145 -2.78 -14.83 -23.16
C SER A 145 -3.18 -13.55 -23.90
N ILE A 146 -3.22 -12.41 -23.22
CA ILE A 146 -3.66 -11.13 -23.77
C ILE A 146 -2.48 -10.41 -24.43
N PRO A 147 -2.62 -9.91 -25.67
CA PRO A 147 -1.61 -9.04 -26.27
C PRO A 147 -1.48 -7.71 -25.51
N GLY A 148 -0.27 -7.20 -25.38
CA GLY A 148 0.03 -5.99 -24.63
C GLY A 148 0.39 -6.27 -23.19
N VAL A 149 0.38 -5.23 -22.37
CA VAL A 149 0.76 -5.33 -20.95
C VAL A 149 -0.50 -5.48 -20.10
N VAL A 150 -0.64 -6.64 -19.48
CA VAL A 150 -1.58 -6.88 -18.36
C VAL A 150 -1.00 -7.97 -17.45
N VAL A 151 -0.93 -7.67 -16.16
CA VAL A 151 -0.33 -8.53 -15.14
C VAL A 151 -1.20 -8.57 -13.88
N CYS A 152 -1.02 -9.61 -13.07
CA CYS A 152 -1.55 -9.63 -11.71
C CYS A 152 -0.73 -8.65 -10.87
N ALA A 153 -1.39 -7.66 -10.29
CA ALA A 153 -0.75 -6.58 -9.54
C ALA A 153 -0.91 -6.74 -8.02
N ASN A 154 -2.06 -7.22 -7.55
CA ASN A 154 -2.32 -7.39 -6.13
C ASN A 154 -2.98 -8.74 -5.87
N TYR A 155 -2.31 -9.59 -5.10
CA TYR A 155 -2.87 -10.83 -4.56
C TYR A 155 -3.44 -10.51 -3.17
N ASN A 156 -4.71 -10.07 -3.13
CA ASN A 156 -5.30 -9.50 -1.91
C ASN A 156 -5.81 -10.54 -0.92
N CYS A 157 -6.48 -11.56 -1.41
CA CYS A 157 -6.91 -12.74 -0.66
C CYS A 157 -7.32 -13.83 -1.66
N PRO A 158 -7.51 -15.08 -1.23
CA PRO A 158 -8.01 -16.12 -2.13
C PRO A 158 -9.29 -15.69 -2.85
N GLY A 159 -9.28 -15.75 -4.18
CA GLY A 159 -10.39 -15.34 -5.03
C GLY A 159 -10.56 -13.83 -5.22
N GLN A 160 -9.61 -13.01 -4.79
CA GLN A 160 -9.64 -11.56 -4.98
C GLN A 160 -8.28 -11.04 -5.44
N LEU A 161 -8.19 -10.73 -6.72
CA LEU A 161 -7.01 -10.19 -7.38
C LEU A 161 -7.29 -8.83 -7.98
N VAL A 162 -6.24 -8.05 -8.16
CA VAL A 162 -6.26 -6.86 -9.01
C VAL A 162 -5.26 -7.08 -10.14
N ILE A 163 -5.71 -6.84 -11.37
CA ILE A 163 -4.86 -6.85 -12.56
C ILE A 163 -4.55 -5.42 -12.98
N SER A 164 -3.42 -5.23 -13.64
CA SER A 164 -2.89 -3.91 -13.97
C SER A 164 -2.24 -3.95 -15.35
N GLY A 165 -2.49 -2.91 -16.18
CA GLY A 165 -1.94 -2.87 -17.52
C GLY A 165 -2.48 -1.75 -18.40
N GLU A 166 -2.19 -1.87 -19.67
CA GLU A 166 -2.71 -0.96 -20.69
C GLU A 166 -4.23 -1.08 -20.77
N GLU A 167 -4.93 0.03 -21.02
CA GLU A 167 -6.40 0.05 -21.00
C GLU A 167 -7.03 -1.00 -21.91
N GLU A 168 -6.55 -1.12 -23.15
CA GLU A 168 -7.07 -2.11 -24.09
C GLU A 168 -6.82 -3.55 -23.65
N ALA A 169 -5.65 -3.82 -23.06
CA ALA A 169 -5.31 -5.13 -22.53
C ALA A 169 -6.17 -5.48 -21.31
N ILE A 170 -6.43 -4.52 -20.43
CA ILE A 170 -7.33 -4.68 -19.29
C ILE A 170 -8.76 -5.00 -19.76
N ASP A 171 -9.28 -4.28 -20.75
CA ASP A 171 -10.62 -4.54 -21.28
C ASP A 171 -10.74 -5.94 -21.89
N ALA A 172 -9.75 -6.34 -22.69
CA ALA A 172 -9.69 -7.68 -23.26
C ALA A 172 -9.60 -8.77 -22.17
N ALA A 173 -8.77 -8.55 -21.15
CA ALA A 173 -8.65 -9.46 -20.03
C ALA A 173 -9.97 -9.59 -19.25
N CYS A 174 -10.66 -8.49 -18.99
CA CYS A 174 -11.95 -8.50 -18.26
C CYS A 174 -13.00 -9.34 -19.00
N VAL A 175 -13.08 -9.26 -20.32
CA VAL A 175 -13.99 -10.09 -21.12
C VAL A 175 -13.68 -11.58 -20.94
N LYS A 176 -12.41 -11.97 -21.12
CA LYS A 176 -12.00 -13.38 -20.97
C LYS A 176 -12.15 -13.91 -19.55
N LEU A 177 -11.88 -13.07 -18.56
CA LEU A 177 -12.05 -13.46 -17.14
C LEU A 177 -13.52 -13.73 -16.80
N LYS A 178 -14.44 -12.92 -17.30
CA LYS A 178 -15.90 -13.18 -17.14
C LYS A 178 -16.32 -14.44 -17.85
N GLU A 179 -15.84 -14.69 -19.07
CA GLU A 179 -16.10 -15.93 -19.81
C GLU A 179 -15.59 -17.16 -19.05
N ALA A 180 -14.49 -17.03 -18.32
CA ALA A 180 -13.91 -18.08 -17.51
C ALA A 180 -14.62 -18.30 -16.16
N GLY A 181 -15.63 -17.49 -15.84
CA GLY A 181 -16.46 -17.67 -14.65
C GLY A 181 -16.21 -16.69 -13.51
N ALA A 182 -15.45 -15.63 -13.71
CA ALA A 182 -15.30 -14.58 -12.70
C ALA A 182 -16.66 -13.97 -12.36
N LYS A 183 -16.96 -13.85 -11.07
CA LYS A 183 -18.16 -13.14 -10.60
C LYS A 183 -18.08 -11.66 -10.95
N ARG A 184 -16.88 -11.11 -10.94
CA ARG A 184 -16.60 -9.71 -11.25
C ARG A 184 -15.25 -9.60 -11.91
N ALA A 185 -15.17 -8.84 -12.99
CA ALA A 185 -13.95 -8.41 -13.64
C ALA A 185 -14.25 -7.02 -14.22
N MET A 186 -13.88 -5.97 -13.47
CA MET A 186 -14.26 -4.60 -13.84
C MET A 186 -13.18 -3.61 -13.46
N ARG A 187 -13.05 -2.57 -14.29
CA ARG A 187 -12.10 -1.48 -14.05
C ARG A 187 -12.32 -0.82 -12.68
N LEU A 188 -11.20 -0.47 -12.06
CA LEU A 188 -11.16 0.41 -10.90
C LEU A 188 -11.10 1.88 -11.36
N LYS A 189 -11.50 2.79 -10.49
CA LYS A 189 -11.42 4.24 -10.73
C LYS A 189 -10.00 4.73 -10.41
N VAL A 190 -9.01 4.27 -11.17
CA VAL A 190 -7.61 4.67 -11.05
C VAL A 190 -7.08 5.02 -12.43
N GLY A 191 -6.17 5.99 -12.50
CA GLY A 191 -5.61 6.52 -13.74
C GLY A 191 -4.29 5.90 -14.16
N GLY A 192 -3.89 4.77 -13.61
CA GLY A 192 -2.62 4.15 -13.93
C GLY A 192 -2.54 2.69 -13.57
N ALA A 193 -1.58 2.00 -14.19
CA ALA A 193 -1.32 0.57 -13.99
C ALA A 193 -0.23 0.36 -12.93
N PHE A 194 -0.60 0.52 -11.67
CA PHE A 194 0.33 0.35 -10.55
C PHE A 194 0.78 -1.11 -10.42
N HIS A 195 1.99 -1.32 -9.92
CA HIS A 195 2.59 -2.65 -9.74
C HIS A 195 2.66 -3.44 -11.06
N SER A 196 2.99 -2.76 -12.14
CA SER A 196 3.15 -3.33 -13.47
C SER A 196 4.35 -2.71 -14.20
N PRO A 197 4.76 -3.27 -15.35
CA PRO A 197 5.81 -2.66 -16.19
C PRO A 197 5.52 -1.22 -16.62
N CYS A 198 4.26 -0.78 -16.63
CA CYS A 198 3.88 0.60 -16.93
C CYS A 198 4.43 1.62 -15.92
N MET A 199 4.81 1.17 -14.73
CA MET A 199 5.41 2.02 -13.68
C MET A 199 6.94 2.12 -13.75
N GLU A 200 7.58 1.56 -14.77
CA GLU A 200 9.05 1.60 -14.90
C GLU A 200 9.62 3.03 -14.83
N PRO A 201 9.02 4.06 -15.48
CA PRO A 201 9.52 5.43 -15.34
C PRO A 201 9.47 5.94 -13.89
N ALA A 202 8.42 5.58 -13.14
CA ALA A 202 8.29 5.94 -11.72
C ALA A 202 9.29 5.18 -10.86
N ARG A 203 9.54 3.91 -11.15
CA ARG A 203 10.52 3.09 -10.44
C ARG A 203 11.92 3.69 -10.55
N ALA A 204 12.34 4.10 -11.73
CA ALA A 204 13.65 4.69 -11.96
C ALA A 204 13.82 6.01 -11.17
N GLU A 205 12.81 6.87 -11.16
CA GLU A 205 12.84 8.12 -10.40
C GLU A 205 12.85 7.88 -8.88
N LEU A 206 12.02 6.95 -8.39
CA LEU A 206 11.97 6.59 -6.98
C LEU A 206 13.26 5.91 -6.51
N ALA A 207 13.90 5.09 -7.36
CA ALA A 207 15.17 4.43 -7.05
C ALA A 207 16.25 5.44 -6.66
N GLU A 208 16.33 6.57 -7.35
CA GLU A 208 17.27 7.63 -7.05
C GLU A 208 17.01 8.25 -5.67
N ALA A 209 15.75 8.49 -5.33
CA ALA A 209 15.35 9.02 -4.02
C ALA A 209 15.65 8.02 -2.89
N ILE A 210 15.40 6.74 -3.10
CA ILE A 210 15.67 5.67 -2.12
C ILE A 210 17.18 5.53 -1.89
N GLU A 211 17.99 5.58 -2.95
CA GLU A 211 19.44 5.47 -2.84
C GLU A 211 20.03 6.56 -1.94
N LYS A 212 19.48 7.76 -2.00
CA LYS A 212 19.91 8.91 -1.18
C LYS A 212 19.36 8.91 0.23
N THR A 213 18.48 7.99 0.57
CA THR A 213 17.81 7.89 1.87
C THR A 213 18.52 6.89 2.76
N GLU A 214 18.73 7.26 4.03
CA GLU A 214 19.28 6.36 5.03
C GLU A 214 18.19 5.38 5.50
N VAL A 215 18.50 4.09 5.42
CA VAL A 215 17.64 3.02 5.94
C VAL A 215 18.37 2.31 7.07
N HIS A 216 17.71 2.21 8.21
CA HIS A 216 18.22 1.53 9.42
C HIS A 216 17.66 0.12 9.53
N THR A 217 18.30 -0.69 10.38
CA THR A 217 17.75 -1.99 10.76
C THR A 217 16.45 -1.79 11.55
N PRO A 218 15.32 -2.34 11.09
CA PRO A 218 14.06 -2.24 11.83
C PRO A 218 14.14 -3.00 13.16
N VAL A 219 13.36 -2.57 14.14
CA VAL A 219 13.30 -3.22 15.47
C VAL A 219 12.57 -4.55 15.47
N VAL A 220 11.75 -4.80 14.45
CA VAL A 220 11.04 -6.05 14.19
C VAL A 220 11.07 -6.35 12.69
N PRO A 221 10.88 -7.61 12.26
CA PRO A 221 10.84 -7.93 10.84
C PRO A 221 9.72 -7.20 10.10
N VAL A 222 10.03 -6.72 8.90
CA VAL A 222 9.08 -6.10 7.97
C VAL A 222 8.85 -7.08 6.81
N TYR A 223 7.60 -7.53 6.64
CA TYR A 223 7.23 -8.40 5.52
C TYR A 223 6.97 -7.52 4.31
N GLN A 224 7.83 -7.64 3.29
CA GLN A 224 7.77 -6.77 2.12
C GLN A 224 6.93 -7.38 1.01
N ASN A 225 6.26 -6.53 0.25
CA ASN A 225 5.26 -6.96 -0.75
C ASN A 225 5.83 -7.80 -1.89
N VAL A 226 7.05 -7.51 -2.31
CA VAL A 226 7.64 -8.09 -3.53
C VAL A 226 7.89 -9.59 -3.42
N ASP A 227 8.25 -10.09 -2.25
CA ASP A 227 8.56 -11.50 -2.02
C ASP A 227 7.81 -12.15 -0.85
N ALA A 228 7.01 -11.36 -0.13
CA ALA A 228 6.21 -11.80 1.03
C ALA A 228 7.05 -12.35 2.19
N LYS A 229 8.33 -11.99 2.28
CA LYS A 229 9.26 -12.49 3.30
C LYS A 229 9.61 -11.42 4.32
N PRO A 230 10.00 -11.84 5.56
CA PRO A 230 10.49 -10.91 6.57
C PRO A 230 11.90 -10.40 6.22
N HIS A 231 12.09 -9.10 6.36
CA HIS A 231 13.39 -8.44 6.12
C HIS A 231 13.79 -7.55 7.29
N THR A 232 15.08 -7.56 7.60
CA THR A 232 15.70 -6.70 8.60
C THR A 232 16.98 -6.02 8.09
N ASP A 233 17.53 -6.49 6.97
CA ASP A 233 18.73 -5.90 6.38
C ASP A 233 18.40 -4.64 5.57
N PRO A 234 19.01 -3.47 5.89
CA PRO A 234 18.73 -2.22 5.18
C PRO A 234 18.96 -2.28 3.67
N ALA A 235 19.97 -3.00 3.20
CA ALA A 235 20.25 -3.11 1.76
C ALA A 235 19.16 -3.91 1.03
N GLU A 236 18.70 -5.01 1.61
CA GLU A 236 17.57 -5.79 1.07
C GLU A 236 16.27 -4.98 1.07
N ILE A 237 16.01 -4.23 2.15
CA ILE A 237 14.84 -3.37 2.26
C ILE A 237 14.82 -2.33 1.15
N LYS A 238 15.94 -1.65 0.90
CA LYS A 238 16.07 -0.69 -0.21
C LYS A 238 15.79 -1.32 -1.57
N ALA A 239 16.42 -2.45 -1.85
CA ALA A 239 16.24 -3.17 -3.11
C ALA A 239 14.77 -3.57 -3.34
N ASN A 240 14.10 -4.06 -2.30
CA ASN A 240 12.70 -4.45 -2.35
C ASN A 240 11.75 -3.25 -2.51
N LEU A 241 12.05 -2.11 -1.90
CA LEU A 241 11.28 -0.88 -2.10
C LEU A 241 11.34 -0.40 -3.55
N VAL A 242 12.51 -0.49 -4.18
CA VAL A 242 12.67 -0.14 -5.60
C VAL A 242 11.88 -1.11 -6.48
N ALA A 243 12.00 -2.41 -6.23
CA ALA A 243 11.32 -3.44 -7.00
C ALA A 243 9.78 -3.42 -6.86
N GLN A 244 9.27 -2.97 -5.72
CA GLN A 244 7.85 -2.99 -5.38
C GLN A 244 6.96 -2.29 -6.43
N LEU A 245 7.44 -1.21 -7.02
CA LEU A 245 6.61 -0.35 -7.87
C LEU A 245 6.21 -1.00 -9.20
N THR A 246 7.02 -1.92 -9.69
CA THR A 246 6.77 -2.69 -10.92
C THR A 246 6.47 -4.17 -10.69
N ALA A 247 6.40 -4.59 -9.42
CA ALA A 247 6.17 -5.97 -9.02
C ALA A 247 4.82 -6.13 -8.31
N PRO A 248 4.24 -7.34 -8.30
CA PRO A 248 3.00 -7.60 -7.57
C PRO A 248 3.11 -7.36 -6.08
N VAL A 249 2.02 -6.90 -5.48
CA VAL A 249 1.82 -6.90 -4.03
C VAL A 249 1.31 -8.27 -3.61
N ARG A 250 2.15 -9.06 -2.95
CA ARG A 250 1.86 -10.43 -2.52
C ARG A 250 1.26 -10.43 -1.10
N TRP A 251 0.10 -9.77 -0.96
CA TRP A 251 -0.50 -9.61 0.36
C TRP A 251 -0.99 -10.93 0.96
N THR A 252 -1.66 -11.76 0.19
CA THR A 252 -2.10 -13.10 0.63
C THR A 252 -0.92 -13.89 1.18
N GLN A 253 0.16 -13.97 0.43
CA GLN A 253 1.36 -14.72 0.80
C GLN A 253 2.06 -14.10 2.02
N SER A 254 2.10 -12.76 2.12
CA SER A 254 2.65 -12.07 3.29
C SER A 254 1.90 -12.43 4.56
N VAL A 255 0.57 -12.37 4.54
CA VAL A 255 -0.26 -12.73 5.69
C VAL A 255 -0.10 -14.22 6.05
N GLN A 256 -0.10 -15.11 5.06
CA GLN A 256 0.13 -16.54 5.28
C GLN A 256 1.49 -16.82 5.93
N ASN A 257 2.55 -16.15 5.47
CA ASN A 257 3.89 -16.29 6.04
C ASN A 257 3.96 -15.72 7.47
N MET A 258 3.32 -14.59 7.72
CA MET A 258 3.24 -14.00 9.07
C MET A 258 2.55 -14.97 10.05
N ILE A 259 1.46 -15.61 9.62
CA ILE A 259 0.75 -16.62 10.43
C ILE A 259 1.64 -17.84 10.67
N ALA A 260 2.33 -18.34 9.63
CA ALA A 260 3.26 -19.45 9.75
C ALA A 260 4.41 -19.14 10.73
N ASP A 261 4.84 -17.88 10.80
CA ASP A 261 5.88 -17.40 11.71
C ASP A 261 5.35 -17.06 13.11
N GLY A 262 4.06 -17.27 13.37
CA GLY A 262 3.46 -17.18 14.71
C GLY A 262 2.47 -16.05 14.94
N ALA A 263 2.13 -15.24 13.94
CA ALA A 263 1.11 -14.21 14.10
C ALA A 263 -0.28 -14.83 14.28
N ASP A 264 -0.96 -14.45 15.36
CA ASP A 264 -2.32 -14.89 15.69
C ASP A 264 -3.28 -13.73 15.87
N GLU A 265 -2.76 -12.50 15.86
CA GLU A 265 -3.53 -11.26 15.94
C GLU A 265 -2.98 -10.23 14.96
N PHE A 266 -3.86 -9.67 14.14
CA PHE A 266 -3.54 -8.61 13.19
C PHE A 266 -4.25 -7.32 13.57
N ILE A 267 -3.50 -6.25 13.72
CA ILE A 267 -3.99 -4.93 14.11
C ILE A 267 -3.71 -3.96 12.99
N GLU A 268 -4.75 -3.46 12.34
CA GLU A 268 -4.65 -2.46 11.28
C GLU A 268 -4.57 -1.06 11.87
N LEU A 269 -3.52 -0.31 11.53
CA LEU A 269 -3.34 1.07 11.95
C LEU A 269 -3.45 2.00 10.75
N GLY A 270 -4.42 2.90 10.79
CA GLY A 270 -4.66 3.86 9.74
C GLY A 270 -6.13 3.91 9.33
N PRO A 271 -6.45 4.63 8.24
CA PRO A 271 -7.84 4.80 7.82
C PRO A 271 -8.46 3.49 7.34
N GLY A 272 -9.74 3.30 7.66
CA GLY A 272 -10.55 2.20 7.15
C GLY A 272 -10.31 0.84 7.82
N LYS A 273 -10.85 -0.20 7.20
CA LYS A 273 -10.85 -1.59 7.72
C LYS A 273 -10.55 -2.63 6.62
N VAL A 274 -9.94 -2.21 5.53
CA VAL A 274 -9.74 -3.08 4.35
C VAL A 274 -8.86 -4.28 4.68
N LEU A 275 -7.74 -4.06 5.36
CA LEU A 275 -6.79 -5.15 5.67
C LEU A 275 -7.38 -6.14 6.68
N GLN A 276 -8.17 -5.69 7.64
CA GLN A 276 -8.89 -6.58 8.57
C GLN A 276 -9.78 -7.56 7.77
N GLY A 277 -10.53 -7.03 6.81
CA GLY A 277 -11.37 -7.85 5.94
C GLY A 277 -10.59 -8.86 5.09
N LEU A 278 -9.45 -8.46 4.55
CA LEU A 278 -8.59 -9.33 3.77
C LEU A 278 -7.98 -10.44 4.63
N VAL A 279 -7.47 -10.10 5.81
CA VAL A 279 -6.93 -11.09 6.75
C VAL A 279 -7.99 -12.13 7.12
N ASN A 280 -9.21 -11.70 7.44
CA ASN A 280 -10.31 -12.62 7.75
C ASN A 280 -10.65 -13.56 6.59
N LYS A 281 -10.51 -13.12 5.36
CA LYS A 281 -10.73 -13.96 4.17
C LYS A 281 -9.55 -14.92 3.92
N ILE A 282 -8.35 -14.55 4.32
CA ILE A 282 -7.16 -15.41 4.22
C ILE A 282 -7.18 -16.49 5.30
N ASN A 283 -7.47 -16.11 6.55
CA ASN A 283 -7.59 -17.05 7.67
C ASN A 283 -8.57 -16.51 8.72
N ARG A 284 -9.66 -17.24 8.96
CA ARG A 284 -10.72 -16.85 9.90
C ARG A 284 -10.38 -17.12 11.36
N GLU A 285 -9.32 -17.87 11.63
CA GLU A 285 -8.93 -18.28 12.99
C GLU A 285 -8.09 -17.23 13.70
N VAL A 286 -7.50 -16.29 12.96
CA VAL A 286 -6.70 -15.22 13.56
C VAL A 286 -7.59 -14.05 13.98
N ALA A 287 -7.21 -13.39 15.08
CA ALA A 287 -7.91 -12.21 15.56
C ALA A 287 -7.57 -10.99 14.69
N THR A 288 -8.56 -10.16 14.41
CA THR A 288 -8.37 -8.90 13.67
C THR A 288 -9.02 -7.75 14.43
N SER A 289 -8.33 -6.63 14.45
CA SER A 289 -8.84 -5.37 15.00
C SER A 289 -8.15 -4.20 14.28
N GLY A 290 -8.52 -2.97 14.62
CA GLY A 290 -7.91 -1.80 14.04
C GLY A 290 -8.12 -0.55 14.87
N ARG A 291 -7.31 0.45 14.56
CA ARG A 291 -7.45 1.83 15.07
C ARG A 291 -7.27 2.80 13.93
N GLN A 292 -7.98 3.93 14.03
CA GLN A 292 -7.92 5.01 13.07
C GLN A 292 -8.02 6.38 13.73
#